data_5b0020e8fd0e0443473dc76890b94c17
#
_entry.id   5b0020e8fd0e0443473dc76890b94c17
#
_cell.length_a   1.000
_cell.length_b   1.000
_cell.length_c   1.000
_cell.angle_alpha   90.00
_cell.angle_beta   90.00
_cell.angle_gamma   90.00
#
_symmetry.space_group_name_H-M   'P 1'
#
loop_
_entity.id
_entity.type
_entity.pdbx_description
1 polymer ?
#
loop_
_entity_poly.entity_id
_entity_poly.type
_entity_poly.pdbx_seq_one_letter_code
_entity_poly.pdbx_strand_id
1 'polypeptide(L)'
;SPRIVNMFTIGDDLLRGSGETLPDGRAFGPRIEALIVYNSNPVAVAPQSRQVTAGFRREDLFTVVLEHFLTDTADHADYVLPATTQLEHWDVHASYGHTYLVINEPALTPRGQARSNAAIFRALAQRMGFADACFQDDDQTLARQAIHGPVPFEQLREIGWAKLPLPEA
;
A
#
# COMPACT_ATOMS: atom_id res chain seq x y z
N SER A 1 -6.34 18.61 6.34
CA SER A 1 -5.46 17.43 6.18
C SER A 1 -6.21 16.18 6.59
N PRO A 2 -5.91 15.04 5.98
CA PRO A 2 -6.56 13.78 6.35
C PRO A 2 -6.22 13.40 7.80
N ARG A 3 -7.15 12.71 8.46
CA ARG A 3 -6.91 12.10 9.76
C ARG A 3 -5.97 10.90 9.61
N ILE A 4 -4.97 10.81 10.48
CA ILE A 4 -4.07 9.66 10.56
C ILE A 4 -4.50 8.81 11.76
N VAL A 5 -4.69 7.52 11.53
CA VAL A 5 -4.95 6.49 12.54
C VAL A 5 -3.67 5.73 12.83
N ASN A 6 -3.36 5.46 14.09
CA ASN A 6 -2.17 4.72 14.46
C ASN A 6 -2.36 3.22 14.14
N MET A 7 -1.43 2.64 13.40
CA MET A 7 -1.49 1.22 13.05
C MET A 7 -1.48 0.28 14.26
N PHE A 8 -0.88 0.70 15.39
CA PHE A 8 -0.86 -0.12 16.62
C PHE A 8 -2.19 -0.12 17.38
N THR A 9 -3.07 0.84 17.09
CA THR A 9 -4.40 0.95 17.71
C THR A 9 -5.53 0.65 16.71
N ILE A 10 -5.19 0.11 15.53
CA ILE A 10 -6.16 -0.09 14.45
C ILE A 10 -7.38 -0.91 14.90
N GLY A 11 -7.19 -1.93 15.75
CA GLY A 11 -8.30 -2.73 16.26
C GLY A 11 -9.30 -1.91 17.07
N ASP A 12 -8.81 -1.10 18.01
CA ASP A 12 -9.65 -0.20 18.80
C ASP A 12 -10.29 0.87 17.92
N ASP A 13 -9.54 1.44 16.98
CA ASP A 13 -10.01 2.53 16.11
C ASP A 13 -11.06 2.05 15.09
N LEU A 14 -10.98 0.81 14.63
CA LEU A 14 -12.05 0.21 13.85
C LEU A 14 -13.34 -0.02 14.65
N LEU A 15 -13.25 -0.24 15.96
CA LEU A 15 -14.40 -0.46 16.84
C LEU A 15 -15.03 0.85 17.35
N ARG A 16 -14.32 1.99 17.23
CA ARG A 16 -14.82 3.29 17.72
C ARG A 16 -16.06 3.78 16.97
N GLY A 17 -16.96 4.39 17.72
CA GLY A 17 -18.08 5.16 17.19
C GLY A 17 -17.68 6.55 16.70
N SER A 18 -18.55 7.20 15.97
CA SER A 18 -18.36 8.59 15.55
C SER A 18 -18.32 9.53 16.76
N GLY A 19 -17.34 10.44 16.78
CA GLY A 19 -17.21 11.49 17.79
C GLY A 19 -16.68 11.01 19.15
N GLU A 20 -16.29 9.75 19.31
CA GLU A 20 -15.63 9.29 20.52
C GLU A 20 -14.34 10.08 20.80
N THR A 21 -13.96 10.15 22.06
CA THR A 21 -12.72 10.81 22.48
C THR A 21 -11.57 9.80 22.54
N LEU A 22 -10.45 10.17 21.94
CA LEU A 22 -9.21 9.42 22.02
C LEU A 22 -8.58 9.52 23.42
N PRO A 23 -7.66 8.61 23.81
CA PRO A 23 -6.98 8.68 25.12
C PRO A 23 -6.22 9.99 25.36
N ASP A 24 -5.83 10.69 24.30
CA ASP A 24 -5.16 12.00 24.37
C ASP A 24 -6.13 13.21 24.42
N GLY A 25 -7.42 12.97 24.53
CA GLY A 25 -8.48 13.99 24.63
C GLY A 25 -8.97 14.54 23.30
N ARG A 26 -8.39 14.15 22.17
CA ARG A 26 -8.86 14.58 20.83
C ARG A 26 -10.10 13.80 20.42
N ALA A 27 -10.96 14.43 19.63
CA ALA A 27 -12.08 13.74 19.00
C ALA A 27 -11.58 12.76 17.92
N PHE A 28 -12.11 11.56 17.90
CA PHE A 28 -11.79 10.56 16.87
C PHE A 28 -12.27 10.99 15.47
N GLY A 29 -13.39 11.71 15.42
CA GLY A 29 -14.05 12.10 14.18
C GLY A 29 -15.05 11.06 13.68
N PRO A 30 -15.34 10.99 12.37
CA PRO A 30 -16.27 10.00 11.82
C PRO A 30 -15.78 8.57 12.04
N ARG A 31 -16.72 7.65 12.19
CA ARG A 31 -16.45 6.21 12.21
C ARG A 31 -15.79 5.78 10.90
N ILE A 32 -14.94 4.77 10.96
CA ILE A 32 -14.36 4.15 9.76
C ILE A 32 -15.42 3.20 9.18
N GLU A 33 -15.86 3.46 7.97
CA GLU A 33 -16.89 2.69 7.27
C GLU A 33 -16.37 1.97 6.03
N ALA A 34 -15.17 2.35 5.55
CA ALA A 34 -14.49 1.68 4.45
C ALA A 34 -12.99 1.61 4.70
N LEU A 35 -12.37 0.50 4.31
CA LEU A 35 -10.95 0.25 4.47
C LEU A 35 -10.38 -0.39 3.21
N ILE A 36 -9.28 0.15 2.70
CA ILE A 36 -8.47 -0.49 1.66
C ILE A 36 -7.15 -0.91 2.31
N VAL A 37 -6.88 -2.20 2.28
CA VAL A 37 -5.63 -2.78 2.78
C VAL A 37 -4.80 -3.23 1.58
N TYR A 38 -3.56 -2.76 1.50
CA TYR A 38 -2.62 -3.22 0.49
C TYR A 38 -1.22 -3.42 1.07
N ASN A 39 -0.50 -4.42 0.60
CA ASN A 39 0.84 -4.80 1.06
C ASN A 39 0.92 -4.99 2.59
N SER A 40 -0.15 -5.48 3.22
CA SER A 40 -0.21 -5.64 4.67
C SER A 40 -1.21 -6.72 5.08
N ASN A 41 -0.91 -7.41 6.21
CA ASN A 41 -1.80 -8.38 6.83
C ASN A 41 -2.08 -7.99 8.29
N PRO A 42 -2.83 -6.90 8.55
CA PRO A 42 -3.05 -6.37 9.90
C PRO A 42 -3.70 -7.36 10.86
N VAL A 43 -4.58 -8.25 10.41
CA VAL A 43 -5.20 -9.27 11.28
C VAL A 43 -4.16 -10.19 11.89
N ALA A 44 -3.10 -10.53 11.15
CA ALA A 44 -2.01 -11.37 11.66
C ALA A 44 -0.93 -10.59 12.41
N VAL A 45 -0.59 -9.35 11.98
CA VAL A 45 0.62 -8.67 12.45
C VAL A 45 0.38 -7.49 13.38
N ALA A 46 -0.84 -6.91 13.40
CA ALA A 46 -1.11 -5.80 14.30
C ALA A 46 -1.31 -6.30 15.74
N PRO A 47 -0.87 -5.51 16.74
CA PRO A 47 -1.04 -5.89 18.14
C PRO A 47 -2.52 -5.95 18.53
N GLN A 48 -2.84 -6.70 19.60
CA GLN A 48 -4.20 -6.92 20.08
C GLN A 48 -5.10 -7.61 19.05
N SER A 49 -4.64 -8.74 18.52
CA SER A 49 -5.28 -9.48 17.43
C SER A 49 -6.80 -9.72 17.60
N ARG A 50 -7.29 -9.85 18.84
CA ARG A 50 -8.74 -9.99 19.11
C ARG A 50 -9.52 -8.74 18.73
N GLN A 51 -9.03 -7.56 19.09
CA GLN A 51 -9.65 -6.27 18.73
C GLN A 51 -9.55 -6.04 17.22
N VAL A 52 -8.40 -6.33 16.63
CA VAL A 52 -8.21 -6.24 15.18
C VAL A 52 -9.21 -7.12 14.45
N THR A 53 -9.29 -8.39 14.81
CA THR A 53 -10.26 -9.33 14.22
C THR A 53 -11.71 -8.87 14.43
N ALA A 54 -12.06 -8.39 15.63
CA ALA A 54 -13.39 -7.85 15.90
C ALA A 54 -13.71 -6.62 15.05
N GLY A 55 -12.74 -5.74 14.85
CA GLY A 55 -12.87 -4.58 13.97
C GLY A 55 -13.11 -4.97 12.51
N PHE A 56 -12.34 -5.92 11.98
CA PHE A 56 -12.48 -6.41 10.61
C PHE A 56 -13.76 -7.23 10.38
N ARG A 57 -14.34 -7.82 11.44
CA ARG A 57 -15.61 -8.56 11.37
C ARG A 57 -16.87 -7.69 11.42
N ARG A 58 -16.71 -6.39 11.51
CA ARG A 58 -17.89 -5.50 11.51
C ARG A 58 -18.61 -5.62 10.17
N GLU A 59 -19.89 -5.91 10.20
CA GLU A 59 -20.75 -6.03 9.00
C GLU A 59 -20.97 -4.67 8.30
N ASP A 60 -20.77 -3.56 9.02
CA ASP A 60 -20.87 -2.20 8.52
C ASP A 60 -19.53 -1.59 8.09
N LEU A 61 -18.47 -2.39 8.00
CA LEU A 61 -17.15 -2.01 7.48
C LEU A 61 -16.95 -2.62 6.09
N PHE A 62 -16.93 -1.78 5.06
CA PHE A 62 -16.59 -2.24 3.71
C PHE A 62 -15.08 -2.39 3.57
N THR A 63 -14.59 -3.62 3.36
CA THR A 63 -13.14 -3.91 3.30
C THR A 63 -12.72 -4.45 1.94
N VAL A 64 -11.72 -3.81 1.35
CA VAL A 64 -11.05 -4.25 0.11
C VAL A 64 -9.59 -4.58 0.42
N VAL A 65 -9.13 -5.76 0.04
CA VAL A 65 -7.75 -6.21 0.25
C VAL A 65 -7.05 -6.42 -1.10
N LEU A 66 -5.89 -5.80 -1.29
CA LEU A 66 -5.00 -5.99 -2.43
C LEU A 66 -3.84 -6.86 -1.96
N GLU A 67 -3.79 -8.11 -2.41
CA GLU A 67 -2.82 -9.07 -1.89
C GLU A 67 -2.46 -10.15 -2.93
N HIS A 68 -1.30 -10.78 -2.74
CA HIS A 68 -0.84 -11.92 -3.54
C HIS A 68 -1.49 -13.25 -3.09
N PHE A 69 -1.83 -13.35 -1.81
CA PHE A 69 -2.33 -14.55 -1.18
C PHE A 69 -3.61 -14.28 -0.40
N LEU A 70 -4.41 -15.31 -0.16
CA LEU A 70 -5.51 -15.25 0.79
C LEU A 70 -4.94 -15.28 2.21
N THR A 71 -4.76 -14.09 2.77
CA THR A 71 -4.23 -13.87 4.12
C THR A 71 -5.36 -13.84 5.15
N ASP A 72 -5.00 -13.87 6.45
CA ASP A 72 -5.98 -13.72 7.54
C ASP A 72 -6.81 -12.43 7.39
N THR A 73 -6.23 -11.35 6.87
CA THR A 73 -6.97 -10.13 6.58
C THR A 73 -7.91 -10.30 5.39
N ALA A 74 -7.48 -11.02 4.35
CA ALA A 74 -8.31 -11.28 3.17
C ALA A 74 -9.55 -12.13 3.51
N ASP A 75 -9.48 -12.99 4.53
CA ASP A 75 -10.64 -13.78 5.02
C ASP A 75 -11.77 -12.91 5.58
N HIS A 76 -11.52 -11.63 5.87
CA HIS A 76 -12.49 -10.67 6.37
C HIS A 76 -12.85 -9.59 5.35
N ALA A 77 -12.39 -9.72 4.10
CA ALA A 77 -12.62 -8.71 3.06
C ALA A 77 -13.93 -8.98 2.30
N ASP A 78 -14.63 -7.91 1.92
CA ASP A 78 -15.74 -7.99 0.96
C ASP A 78 -15.22 -8.23 -0.45
N TYR A 79 -14.04 -7.69 -0.78
CA TYR A 79 -13.37 -7.90 -2.06
C TYR A 79 -11.88 -8.13 -1.87
N VAL A 80 -11.36 -9.15 -2.55
CA VAL A 80 -9.92 -9.38 -2.71
C VAL A 80 -9.53 -9.10 -4.15
N LEU A 81 -8.63 -8.16 -4.35
CA LEU A 81 -8.09 -7.79 -5.66
C LEU A 81 -6.68 -8.38 -5.78
N PRO A 82 -6.44 -9.29 -6.75
CA PRO A 82 -5.15 -9.92 -6.90
C PRO A 82 -4.10 -8.93 -7.36
N ALA A 83 -3.04 -8.77 -6.59
CA ALA A 83 -1.89 -7.93 -6.92
C ALA A 83 -0.80 -8.75 -7.62
N THR A 84 -0.03 -8.10 -8.50
CA THR A 84 1.13 -8.70 -9.16
C THR A 84 2.29 -8.89 -8.18
N THR A 85 3.05 -9.97 -8.37
CA THR A 85 4.34 -10.16 -7.70
C THR A 85 5.40 -9.25 -8.32
N GLN A 86 6.54 -9.08 -7.65
CA GLN A 86 7.65 -8.25 -8.15
C GLN A 86 8.20 -8.69 -9.52
N LEU A 87 7.99 -9.94 -9.94
CA LEU A 87 8.40 -10.40 -11.26
C LEU A 87 7.48 -9.92 -12.39
N GLU A 88 6.34 -9.32 -12.07
CA GLU A 88 5.25 -9.00 -12.99
C GLU A 88 5.00 -7.49 -13.15
N HIS A 89 5.72 -6.62 -12.43
CA HIS A 89 5.53 -5.16 -12.53
C HIS A 89 6.85 -4.38 -12.37
N TRP A 90 6.83 -3.11 -12.78
CA TRP A 90 7.91 -2.17 -12.52
C TRP A 90 7.92 -1.74 -11.06
N ASP A 91 9.11 -1.70 -10.44
CA ASP A 91 9.29 -1.16 -9.09
C ASP A 91 10.72 -0.66 -8.89
N VAL A 92 10.95 0.06 -7.80
CA VAL A 92 12.26 0.53 -7.35
C VAL A 92 12.42 0.16 -5.88
N HIS A 93 13.48 -0.55 -5.55
CA HIS A 93 13.73 -1.03 -4.20
C HIS A 93 14.91 -0.30 -3.56
N ALA A 94 14.63 0.33 -2.42
CA ALA A 94 15.62 0.88 -1.50
C ALA A 94 15.45 0.18 -0.14
N SER A 95 16.12 -0.94 0.06
CA SER A 95 15.93 -1.80 1.23
C SER A 95 16.72 -1.30 2.44
N TYR A 96 16.32 -1.73 3.63
CA TYR A 96 17.06 -1.48 4.87
C TYR A 96 18.41 -2.20 4.89
N GLY A 97 19.37 -1.62 5.61
CA GLY A 97 20.65 -2.24 5.90
C GLY A 97 21.73 -2.08 4.81
N HIS A 98 21.42 -1.40 3.71
CA HIS A 98 22.39 -1.06 2.69
C HIS A 98 22.00 0.19 1.89
N THR A 99 22.94 0.72 1.11
CA THR A 99 22.78 1.92 0.28
C THR A 99 22.61 1.60 -1.20
N TYR A 100 22.16 0.41 -1.53
CA TYR A 100 21.90 0.04 -2.91
C TYR A 100 20.46 0.37 -3.30
N LEU A 101 20.33 0.97 -4.47
CA LEU A 101 19.06 1.15 -5.18
C LEU A 101 18.98 0.10 -6.28
N VAL A 102 17.87 -0.61 -6.35
CA VAL A 102 17.64 -1.68 -7.35
C VAL A 102 16.40 -1.33 -8.15
N ILE A 103 16.49 -1.46 -9.46
CA ILE A 103 15.31 -1.40 -10.33
C ILE A 103 14.76 -2.80 -10.56
N ASN A 104 13.46 -2.91 -10.55
CA ASN A 104 12.76 -4.11 -10.90
C ASN A 104 11.99 -3.88 -12.21
N GLU A 105 12.42 -4.55 -13.26
CA GLU A 105 11.74 -4.59 -14.55
C GLU A 105 10.93 -5.88 -14.65
N PRO A 106 9.67 -5.86 -15.15
CA PRO A 106 8.87 -7.07 -15.21
C PRO A 106 9.51 -8.12 -16.12
N ALA A 107 9.75 -9.32 -15.59
CA ALA A 107 10.28 -10.47 -16.30
C ALA A 107 9.16 -11.41 -16.80
N LEU A 108 7.96 -11.26 -16.25
CA LEU A 108 6.79 -12.08 -16.55
C LEU A 108 5.57 -11.19 -16.83
N THR A 109 4.66 -11.69 -17.65
CA THR A 109 3.34 -11.08 -17.77
C THR A 109 2.48 -11.41 -16.54
N PRO A 110 1.67 -10.45 -16.03
CA PRO A 110 0.76 -10.69 -14.92
C PRO A 110 -0.11 -11.93 -15.13
N ARG A 111 -0.21 -12.76 -14.09
CA ARG A 111 -0.96 -14.00 -14.14
C ARG A 111 -2.44 -13.76 -13.84
N GLY A 112 -3.33 -14.34 -14.66
CA GLY A 112 -4.77 -14.30 -14.45
C GLY A 112 -5.32 -12.88 -14.48
N GLN A 113 -5.93 -12.43 -13.39
CA GLN A 113 -6.49 -11.08 -13.24
C GLN A 113 -5.60 -10.16 -12.41
N ALA A 114 -4.39 -10.60 -12.04
CA ALA A 114 -3.49 -9.79 -11.22
C ALA A 114 -3.09 -8.49 -11.94
N ARG A 115 -3.03 -7.40 -11.17
CA ARG A 115 -2.61 -6.07 -11.63
C ARG A 115 -1.66 -5.46 -10.61
N SER A 116 -0.77 -4.60 -11.05
CA SER A 116 0.02 -3.82 -10.10
C SER A 116 -0.88 -2.96 -9.21
N ASN A 117 -0.47 -2.71 -7.98
CA ASN A 117 -1.21 -1.84 -7.08
C ASN A 117 -1.44 -0.45 -7.70
N ALA A 118 -0.45 0.09 -8.40
CA ALA A 118 -0.57 1.35 -9.12
C ALA A 118 -1.66 1.29 -10.20
N ALA A 119 -1.75 0.21 -10.98
CA ALA A 119 -2.80 0.03 -11.98
C ALA A 119 -4.19 -0.11 -11.34
N ILE A 120 -4.30 -0.76 -10.18
CA ILE A 120 -5.56 -0.86 -9.41
C ILE A 120 -6.00 0.53 -8.95
N PHE A 121 -5.10 1.31 -8.34
CA PHE A 121 -5.41 2.66 -7.88
C PHE A 121 -5.73 3.62 -9.03
N ARG A 122 -5.06 3.54 -10.18
CA ARG A 122 -5.43 4.31 -11.38
C ARG A 122 -6.85 3.99 -11.85
N ALA A 123 -7.19 2.71 -11.92
CA ALA A 123 -8.53 2.29 -12.32
C ALA A 123 -9.60 2.74 -11.33
N LEU A 124 -9.30 2.75 -10.04
CA LEU A 124 -10.18 3.27 -8.98
C LEU A 124 -10.36 4.78 -9.13
N ALA A 125 -9.26 5.53 -9.26
CA ALA A 125 -9.29 6.98 -9.45
C ALA A 125 -10.12 7.39 -10.67
N GLN A 126 -9.95 6.70 -11.80
CA GLN A 126 -10.74 6.91 -13.00
C GLN A 126 -12.24 6.72 -12.76
N ARG A 127 -12.64 5.66 -12.02
CA ARG A 127 -14.05 5.41 -11.68
C ARG A 127 -14.63 6.43 -10.71
N MET A 128 -13.79 6.99 -9.86
CA MET A 128 -14.16 8.07 -8.92
C MET A 128 -14.16 9.46 -9.57
N GLY A 129 -13.76 9.58 -10.84
CA GLY A 129 -13.71 10.84 -11.57
C GLY A 129 -12.52 11.73 -11.20
N PHE A 130 -11.46 11.18 -10.60
CA PHE A 130 -10.22 11.91 -10.34
C PHE A 130 -9.42 12.07 -11.62
N ALA A 131 -9.17 13.33 -12.01
CA ALA A 131 -8.49 13.67 -13.26
C ALA A 131 -7.05 14.17 -13.07
N ASP A 132 -6.51 14.09 -11.86
CA ASP A 132 -5.17 14.56 -11.54
C ASP A 132 -4.11 13.80 -12.36
N ALA A 133 -3.07 14.51 -12.80
CA ALA A 133 -2.04 13.99 -13.68
C ALA A 133 -1.33 12.74 -13.10
N CYS A 134 -1.15 12.67 -11.78
CA CYS A 134 -0.51 11.53 -11.11
C CYS A 134 -1.27 10.20 -11.33
N PHE A 135 -2.56 10.23 -11.66
CA PHE A 135 -3.34 9.04 -11.99
C PHE A 135 -3.26 8.65 -13.47
N GLN A 136 -2.48 9.35 -14.29
CA GLN A 136 -2.29 9.02 -15.71
C GLN A 136 -0.97 8.28 -15.97
N ASP A 137 -0.02 8.36 -15.03
CA ASP A 137 1.30 7.78 -15.16
C ASP A 137 1.24 6.24 -15.12
N ASP A 138 1.95 5.57 -16.04
CA ASP A 138 2.12 4.12 -15.99
C ASP A 138 3.17 3.70 -14.95
N ASP A 139 3.30 2.40 -14.72
CA ASP A 139 4.19 1.86 -13.69
C ASP A 139 5.66 2.18 -13.97
N GLN A 140 6.09 2.19 -15.24
CA GLN A 140 7.45 2.56 -15.61
C GLN A 140 7.73 4.05 -15.37
N THR A 141 6.76 4.90 -15.69
CA THR A 141 6.84 6.35 -15.41
C THR A 141 6.94 6.61 -13.92
N LEU A 142 6.14 5.91 -13.10
CA LEU A 142 6.21 6.01 -11.64
C LEU A 142 7.56 5.55 -11.10
N ALA A 143 8.10 4.42 -11.60
CA ALA A 143 9.43 3.94 -11.22
C ALA A 143 10.52 4.96 -11.60
N ARG A 144 10.43 5.58 -12.77
CA ARG A 144 11.34 6.66 -13.21
C ARG A 144 11.27 7.87 -12.30
N GLN A 145 10.07 8.31 -11.94
CA GLN A 145 9.84 9.46 -11.06
C GLN A 145 10.29 9.21 -9.61
N ALA A 146 10.26 7.94 -9.15
CA ALA A 146 10.72 7.58 -7.81
C ALA A 146 12.24 7.68 -7.64
N ILE A 147 13.00 7.70 -8.73
CA ILE A 147 14.46 7.81 -8.70
C ILE A 147 14.87 9.27 -8.61
N HIS A 148 15.22 9.69 -7.40
CA HIS A 148 15.77 11.02 -7.13
C HIS A 148 17.23 10.88 -6.73
N GLY A 149 18.14 11.56 -7.43
CA GLY A 149 19.54 11.58 -7.04
C GLY A 149 20.53 11.44 -8.20
N PRO A 150 21.79 11.08 -7.90
CA PRO A 150 22.87 11.14 -8.88
C PRO A 150 22.86 10.00 -9.90
N VAL A 151 21.99 8.99 -9.72
CA VAL A 151 21.93 7.83 -10.62
C VAL A 151 20.79 8.00 -11.61
N PRO A 152 21.07 8.15 -12.93
CA PRO A 152 20.04 8.24 -13.95
C PRO A 152 19.25 6.93 -14.07
N PHE A 153 17.95 7.03 -14.35
CA PHE A 153 17.07 5.87 -14.54
C PHE A 153 17.59 4.89 -15.59
N GLU A 154 18.07 5.39 -16.73
CA GLU A 154 18.55 4.53 -17.83
C GLU A 154 19.82 3.76 -17.44
N GLN A 155 20.73 4.40 -16.68
CA GLN A 155 21.91 3.70 -16.15
C GLN A 155 21.51 2.62 -15.14
N LEU A 156 20.55 2.94 -14.24
CA LEU A 156 20.07 1.97 -13.29
C LEU A 156 19.38 0.79 -13.98
N ARG A 157 18.62 1.06 -15.04
CA ARG A 157 17.95 0.04 -15.85
C ARG A 157 18.95 -0.89 -16.56
N GLU A 158 20.02 -0.34 -17.12
CA GLU A 158 21.06 -1.13 -17.82
C GLU A 158 21.82 -2.05 -16.87
N ILE A 159 22.16 -1.57 -15.68
CA ILE A 159 22.99 -2.30 -14.70
C ILE A 159 22.13 -3.13 -13.74
N GLY A 160 20.87 -2.74 -13.50
CA GLY A 160 19.94 -3.36 -12.56
C GLY A 160 20.02 -2.80 -11.14
N TRP A 161 21.16 -2.20 -10.74
CA TRP A 161 21.37 -1.65 -9.41
C TRP A 161 22.41 -0.53 -9.41
N ALA A 162 22.38 0.29 -8.37
CA ALA A 162 23.42 1.29 -8.13
C ALA A 162 23.63 1.48 -6.62
N LYS A 163 24.88 1.71 -6.23
CA LYS A 163 25.20 2.12 -4.85
C LYS A 163 25.03 3.63 -4.74
N LEU A 164 24.18 4.06 -3.82
CA LEU A 164 24.02 5.48 -3.52
C LEU A 164 25.23 6.01 -2.76
N PRO A 165 25.75 7.20 -3.10
CA PRO A 165 26.83 7.79 -2.36
C PRO A 165 26.38 8.12 -0.93
N LEU A 166 27.23 7.79 0.04
CA LEU A 166 27.04 8.25 1.41
C LEU A 166 27.50 9.71 1.52
N PRO A 167 26.86 10.53 2.35
CA PRO A 167 27.40 11.83 2.71
C PRO A 167 28.82 11.66 3.26
N GLU A 168 29.73 12.51 2.86
CA GLU A 168 31.05 12.60 3.50
C GLU A 168 30.85 13.02 4.96
N ALA A 169 31.54 12.34 5.90
CA ALA A 169 31.45 12.58 7.34
C ALA A 169 32.15 13.90 7.72
#